data_3e33571fdad4014911f32b4814a686f8
#
_entry.id   3e33571fdad4014911f32b4814a686f8
#
_cell.length_a   1.000
_cell.length_b   1.000
_cell.length_c   1.000
_cell.angle_alpha   90.00
_cell.angle_beta   90.00
_cell.angle_gamma   90.00
#
_symmetry.space_group_name_H-M   'P 1'
#
loop_
_entity.id
_entity.type
_entity.pdbx_description
1 polymer ?
#
loop_
_entity_poly.entity_id
_entity_poly.type
_entity_poly.pdbx_seq_one_letter_code
_entity_poly.pdbx_strand_id
1 'polypeptide(L)'
;MRELPIEEDLALDVHSIFAYGTLKRGGCREHVWPFRPLRIEQGFVRGTLFDLGPYPALTEGMDWIRGEIWRIAHRHWVDTLAVLDAEEGYGLSGEPDLYTRRAVPWHAAPGSAAMGVAQVYLWADQRLPSGAKRIVPRSWREEDAPFAVWHNFVGGLSMPPRE
;
A
#
# COMPACT_ATOMS: atom_id res chain seq x y z
N MET A 1 -3.78 -22.73 -28.23
CA MET A 1 -3.73 -22.40 -27.74
C MET A 1 -3.54 -21.73 -26.82
N ARG A 2 -3.38 -21.25 -26.23
CA ARG A 2 -3.37 -20.95 -25.43
C ARG A 2 -3.45 -19.83 -24.73
N GLU A 3 -3.94 -18.96 -24.25
CA GLU A 3 -4.29 -17.79 -23.54
C GLU A 3 -4.52 -18.04 -22.09
N LEU A 4 -4.12 -19.14 -21.67
CA LEU A 4 -4.27 -19.59 -20.31
C LEU A 4 -3.55 -18.72 -19.30
N PRO A 5 -2.36 -18.18 -19.60
CA PRO A 5 -1.69 -17.35 -18.60
C PRO A 5 -2.51 -16.14 -18.16
N ILE A 6 -3.29 -15.60 -19.10
CA ILE A 6 -4.10 -14.44 -18.77
C ILE A 6 -5.21 -14.82 -17.80
N GLU A 7 -5.81 -15.98 -18.03
CA GLU A 7 -6.86 -16.45 -17.13
C GLU A 7 -6.32 -16.74 -15.74
N GLU A 8 -5.13 -17.34 -15.68
CA GLU A 8 -4.50 -17.60 -14.41
C GLU A 8 -4.25 -16.30 -13.65
N ASP A 9 -3.71 -15.31 -14.33
CA ASP A 9 -3.41 -14.04 -13.70
C ASP A 9 -4.68 -13.38 -13.19
N LEU A 10 -5.78 -13.46 -13.93
CA LEU A 10 -7.03 -12.89 -13.49
C LEU A 10 -7.62 -13.63 -12.30
N ALA A 11 -7.37 -14.94 -12.21
CA ALA A 11 -7.92 -15.72 -11.12
C ALA A 11 -7.15 -15.55 -9.82
N LEU A 12 -5.92 -15.01 -9.88
CA LEU A 12 -5.05 -14.94 -8.72
C LEU A 12 -4.88 -13.50 -8.25
N ASP A 13 -5.95 -12.97 -7.65
CA ASP A 13 -5.90 -11.62 -7.06
C ASP A 13 -4.90 -11.52 -5.93
N VAL A 14 -4.37 -12.65 -5.48
CA VAL A 14 -3.38 -12.66 -4.41
C VAL A 14 -2.06 -12.01 -4.81
N HIS A 15 -1.86 -11.74 -6.09
CA HIS A 15 -0.62 -11.13 -6.57
C HIS A 15 -0.70 -9.61 -6.62
N SER A 16 -1.35 -9.03 -5.64
CA SER A 16 -1.50 -7.58 -5.56
C SER A 16 -0.83 -7.06 -4.29
N ILE A 17 -0.24 -5.88 -4.39
CA ILE A 17 0.36 -5.18 -3.26
C ILE A 17 -0.23 -3.79 -3.19
N PHE A 18 -0.64 -3.37 -2.00
CA PHE A 18 -1.18 -2.04 -1.77
C PHE A 18 -0.08 -1.13 -1.27
N ALA A 19 0.23 -0.10 -2.06
CA ALA A 19 1.25 0.89 -1.71
C ALA A 19 0.55 2.18 -1.30
N TYR A 20 0.84 2.65 -0.09
CA TYR A 20 0.18 3.84 0.44
C TYR A 20 1.17 4.93 0.83
N GLY A 21 2.46 4.71 0.66
CA GLY A 21 3.49 5.66 1.07
C GLY A 21 4.57 5.83 0.02
N THR A 22 5.82 5.68 0.46
CA THR A 22 6.98 6.00 -0.37
C THR A 22 7.19 5.03 -1.54
N LEU A 23 6.51 3.90 -1.55
CA LEU A 23 6.58 2.94 -2.67
C LEU A 23 5.61 3.28 -3.80
N LYS A 24 4.72 4.27 -3.61
CA LYS A 24 3.80 4.67 -4.68
C LYS A 24 4.58 5.27 -5.84
N ARG A 25 3.94 5.34 -7.02
CA ARG A 25 4.53 6.02 -8.18
C ARG A 25 4.91 7.43 -7.78
N GLY A 26 6.12 7.83 -8.12
CA GLY A 26 6.64 9.13 -7.75
C GLY A 26 7.13 9.25 -6.33
N GLY A 27 6.97 8.20 -5.52
CA GLY A 27 7.52 8.18 -4.18
C GLY A 27 9.02 7.97 -4.19
N CYS A 28 9.66 8.31 -3.09
CA CYS A 28 11.13 8.29 -3.04
C CYS A 28 11.70 6.88 -3.07
N ARG A 29 10.88 5.85 -2.81
CA ARG A 29 11.33 4.47 -2.88
C ARG A 29 10.70 3.69 -4.03
N GLU A 30 10.12 4.40 -4.99
CA GLU A 30 9.53 3.73 -6.16
C GLU A 30 10.55 2.84 -6.86
N HIS A 31 11.81 3.22 -6.87
CA HIS A 31 12.87 2.47 -7.55
C HIS A 31 13.16 1.12 -6.93
N VAL A 32 12.62 0.83 -5.75
CA VAL A 32 12.87 -0.44 -5.06
C VAL A 32 12.13 -1.60 -5.72
N TRP A 33 11.03 -1.33 -6.42
CA TRP A 33 10.29 -2.39 -7.11
C TRP A 33 11.20 -3.09 -8.12
N PRO A 34 11.38 -4.42 -8.01
CA PRO A 34 12.38 -5.09 -8.86
C PRO A 34 11.91 -5.33 -10.29
N PHE A 35 10.60 -5.29 -10.54
CA PHE A 35 10.05 -5.58 -11.86
C PHE A 35 8.91 -4.64 -12.16
N ARG A 36 8.67 -4.43 -13.46
CA ARG A 36 7.54 -3.64 -13.91
C ARG A 36 6.25 -4.40 -13.57
N PRO A 37 5.27 -3.75 -12.96
CA PRO A 37 4.00 -4.40 -12.66
C PRO A 37 3.19 -4.63 -13.92
N LEU A 38 2.23 -5.56 -13.84
CA LEU A 38 1.26 -5.73 -14.92
C LEU A 38 0.35 -4.51 -14.99
N ARG A 39 0.06 -3.92 -13.84
CA ARG A 39 -0.90 -2.84 -13.77
C ARG A 39 -0.76 -2.13 -12.44
N ILE A 40 -1.01 -0.83 -12.44
CA ILE A 40 -1.12 -0.03 -11.22
C ILE A 40 -2.47 0.68 -11.29
N GLU A 41 -3.28 0.53 -10.25
CA GLU A 41 -4.59 1.19 -10.22
C GLU A 41 -4.85 1.72 -8.82
N GLN A 42 -5.71 2.71 -8.74
CA GLN A 42 -6.12 3.26 -7.45
C GLN A 42 -6.92 2.24 -6.68
N GLY A 43 -6.70 2.16 -5.38
CA GLY A 43 -7.46 1.28 -4.54
C GLY A 43 -7.56 1.80 -3.12
N PHE A 44 -8.41 1.14 -2.33
CA PHE A 44 -8.68 1.54 -0.95
C PHE A 44 -8.67 0.31 -0.05
N VAL A 45 -8.15 0.49 1.16
CA VAL A 45 -8.23 -0.52 2.21
C VAL A 45 -8.75 0.15 3.48
N ARG A 46 -9.21 -0.66 4.43
CA ARG A 46 -9.57 -0.16 5.75
C ARG A 46 -8.36 -0.09 6.64
N GLY A 47 -8.28 0.92 7.49
CA GLY A 47 -7.19 1.04 8.44
C GLY A 47 -7.20 2.40 9.10
N THR A 48 -6.11 2.71 9.80
CA THR A 48 -5.85 4.04 10.34
C THR A 48 -4.47 4.45 9.88
N LEU A 49 -4.37 5.63 9.29
CA LEU A 49 -3.14 6.11 8.67
C LEU A 49 -2.52 7.19 9.52
N PHE A 50 -1.22 7.09 9.73
CA PHE A 50 -0.45 8.06 10.50
C PHE A 50 0.69 8.61 9.66
N ASP A 51 0.95 9.90 9.84
CA ASP A 51 2.09 10.56 9.21
C ASP A 51 3.24 10.54 10.23
N LEU A 52 4.33 9.91 9.88
CA LEU A 52 5.53 9.86 10.72
C LEU A 52 6.58 10.85 10.26
N GLY A 53 6.27 11.64 9.23
CA GLY A 53 7.19 12.60 8.64
C GLY A 53 7.77 12.05 7.34
N PRO A 54 8.87 11.32 7.40
CA PRO A 54 9.48 10.81 6.16
C PRO A 54 8.65 9.73 5.46
N TYR A 55 7.76 9.06 6.19
CA TYR A 55 6.93 7.99 5.63
C TYR A 55 5.72 7.79 6.54
N PRO A 56 4.69 7.11 6.05
CA PRO A 56 3.49 6.87 6.84
C PRO A 56 3.54 5.50 7.52
N ALA A 57 2.61 5.33 8.47
CA ALA A 57 2.36 4.03 9.08
C ALA A 57 0.87 3.74 9.01
N LEU A 58 0.52 2.53 8.61
CA LEU A 58 -0.85 2.08 8.55
C LEU A 58 -1.06 1.04 9.64
N THR A 59 -2.12 1.20 10.42
CA THR A 59 -2.50 0.25 11.45
C THR A 59 -3.91 -0.23 11.18
N GLU A 60 -4.35 -1.24 11.91
CA GLU A 60 -5.73 -1.71 11.80
C GLU A 60 -6.67 -0.58 12.18
N GLY A 61 -7.83 -0.55 11.53
CA GLY A 61 -8.81 0.50 11.79
C GLY A 61 -9.94 0.46 10.80
N MET A 62 -10.79 1.49 10.85
CA MET A 62 -12.02 1.52 10.07
C MET A 62 -12.09 2.64 9.06
N ASP A 63 -11.05 3.48 8.97
CA ASP A 63 -11.03 4.53 7.96
C ASP A 63 -10.79 3.92 6.58
N TRP A 64 -11.23 4.63 5.54
CA TRP A 64 -10.85 4.28 4.18
C TRP A 64 -9.51 4.94 3.88
N ILE A 65 -8.57 4.14 3.35
CA ILE A 65 -7.23 4.62 3.04
C ILE A 65 -7.00 4.45 1.55
N ARG A 66 -6.69 5.54 0.87
CA ARG A 66 -6.41 5.53 -0.57
C ARG A 66 -4.95 5.21 -0.81
N GLY A 67 -4.72 4.37 -1.79
CA GLY A 67 -3.36 4.04 -2.24
C GLY A 67 -3.40 3.48 -3.63
N GLU A 68 -2.36 2.75 -3.98
CA GLU A 68 -2.20 2.14 -5.29
C GLU A 68 -2.12 0.63 -5.16
N ILE A 69 -2.82 -0.07 -6.06
CA ILE A 69 -2.75 -1.52 -6.15
C ILE A 69 -1.79 -1.86 -7.28
N TRP A 70 -0.68 -2.49 -6.91
CA TRP A 70 0.34 -2.94 -7.86
C TRP A 70 0.10 -4.41 -8.14
N ARG A 71 -0.29 -4.73 -9.39
CA ARG A 71 -0.58 -6.09 -9.80
C ARG A 71 0.69 -6.69 -10.38
N ILE A 72 1.17 -7.77 -9.78
CA ILE A 72 2.47 -8.34 -10.07
C ILE A 72 2.29 -9.67 -10.78
N ALA A 73 3.06 -9.89 -11.84
CA ALA A 73 3.01 -11.17 -12.56
C ALA A 73 3.41 -12.31 -11.64
N HIS A 74 2.73 -13.44 -11.79
CA HIS A 74 2.99 -14.61 -10.96
C HIS A 74 4.48 -14.97 -10.93
N ARG A 75 5.15 -14.92 -12.06
CA ARG A 75 6.56 -15.32 -12.15
C ARG A 75 7.49 -14.38 -11.36
N HIS A 76 7.03 -13.18 -11.03
CA HIS A 76 7.82 -12.19 -10.29
C HIS A 76 7.40 -12.06 -8.84
N TRP A 77 6.39 -12.84 -8.41
CA TRP A 77 5.76 -12.60 -7.11
C TRP A 77 6.71 -12.86 -5.95
N VAL A 78 7.36 -14.01 -5.94
CA VAL A 78 8.24 -14.39 -4.83
C VAL A 78 9.41 -13.42 -4.70
N ASP A 79 10.03 -13.07 -5.82
CA ASP A 79 11.17 -12.16 -5.80
C ASP A 79 10.74 -10.75 -5.39
N THR A 80 9.56 -10.32 -5.83
CA THR A 80 9.06 -9.00 -5.44
C THR A 80 8.83 -8.93 -3.93
N LEU A 81 8.20 -9.96 -3.37
CA LEU A 81 7.98 -9.97 -1.92
C LEU A 81 9.30 -9.97 -1.15
N ALA A 82 10.29 -10.74 -1.62
CA ALA A 82 11.57 -10.79 -0.93
C ALA A 82 12.23 -9.41 -0.87
N VAL A 83 12.20 -8.69 -1.99
CA VAL A 83 12.80 -7.35 -2.06
C VAL A 83 12.05 -6.38 -1.16
N LEU A 84 10.72 -6.37 -1.26
CA LEU A 84 9.94 -5.42 -0.48
C LEU A 84 9.95 -5.75 1.01
N ASP A 85 9.92 -7.03 1.37
CA ASP A 85 10.01 -7.43 2.77
C ASP A 85 11.30 -6.90 3.39
N ALA A 86 12.42 -7.04 2.68
CA ALA A 86 13.70 -6.54 3.18
C ALA A 86 13.67 -5.03 3.32
N GLU A 87 13.11 -4.34 2.33
CA GLU A 87 13.04 -2.88 2.34
C GLU A 87 12.17 -2.37 3.49
N GLU A 88 11.09 -3.10 3.83
CA GLU A 88 10.17 -2.70 4.87
C GLU A 88 10.58 -3.24 6.25
N GLY A 89 11.69 -3.94 6.35
CA GLY A 89 12.17 -4.46 7.62
C GLY A 89 11.28 -5.55 8.19
N TYR A 90 10.78 -6.43 7.33
CA TYR A 90 9.91 -7.53 7.72
C TYR A 90 10.63 -8.85 7.55
N GLY A 91 10.66 -9.63 8.63
CA GLY A 91 11.24 -10.96 8.58
C GLY A 91 12.75 -10.99 8.56
N LEU A 92 13.43 -9.89 8.92
CA LEU A 92 14.88 -9.85 8.96
C LEU A 92 15.40 -10.60 10.18
N SER A 93 16.43 -11.41 9.96
CA SER A 93 17.01 -12.23 11.02
C SER A 93 17.64 -11.34 12.09
N GLY A 94 17.30 -11.63 13.36
CA GLY A 94 17.95 -10.97 14.49
C GLY A 94 17.44 -9.57 14.80
N GLU A 95 16.39 -9.10 14.12
CA GLU A 95 15.85 -7.77 14.34
C GLU A 95 14.33 -7.82 14.43
N PRO A 96 13.74 -6.96 15.29
CA PRO A 96 12.27 -6.88 15.31
C PRO A 96 11.77 -6.29 14.00
N ASP A 97 10.56 -6.69 13.62
CA ASP A 97 9.94 -6.18 12.39
C ASP A 97 9.60 -4.71 12.56
N LEU A 98 9.91 -3.93 11.53
CA LEU A 98 9.45 -2.54 11.48
C LEU A 98 8.02 -2.48 10.97
N TYR A 99 7.74 -3.21 9.89
CA TYR A 99 6.40 -3.44 9.37
C TYR A 99 6.14 -4.92 9.31
N THR A 100 4.87 -5.32 9.36
CA THR A 100 4.47 -6.70 9.10
C THR A 100 3.64 -6.72 7.83
N ARG A 101 3.77 -7.79 7.05
CA ARG A 101 3.02 -7.93 5.80
C ARG A 101 1.80 -8.80 6.06
N ARG A 102 0.65 -8.33 5.60
CA ARG A 102 -0.62 -9.03 5.82
C ARG A 102 -1.51 -8.88 4.60
N ALA A 103 -2.29 -9.91 4.29
CA ALA A 103 -3.29 -9.85 3.23
C ALA A 103 -4.54 -9.16 3.74
N VAL A 104 -5.03 -8.16 3.02
CA VAL A 104 -6.25 -7.44 3.37
C VAL A 104 -7.12 -7.24 2.15
N PRO A 105 -8.45 -7.19 2.33
CA PRO A 105 -9.33 -6.88 1.22
C PRO A 105 -9.09 -5.46 0.71
N TRP A 106 -9.15 -5.29 -0.62
CA TRP A 106 -9.05 -3.96 -1.18
C TRP A 106 -10.29 -3.68 -2.03
N HIS A 107 -10.59 -2.39 -2.20
CA HIS A 107 -11.82 -1.93 -2.84
C HIS A 107 -11.50 -0.87 -3.88
N ALA A 108 -12.32 -0.81 -4.92
CA ALA A 108 -12.13 0.19 -5.96
C ALA A 108 -12.55 1.59 -5.50
N ALA A 109 -13.45 1.67 -4.53
CA ALA A 109 -13.93 2.91 -3.96
C ALA A 109 -14.39 2.65 -2.54
N PRO A 110 -14.40 3.70 -1.68
CA PRO A 110 -14.94 3.54 -0.33
C PRO A 110 -16.39 3.05 -0.39
N GLY A 111 -16.68 2.00 0.37
CA GLY A 111 -18.03 1.45 0.44
C GLY A 111 -18.40 0.47 -0.65
N SER A 112 -17.57 0.30 -1.68
CA SER A 112 -17.86 -0.69 -2.71
C SER A 112 -17.44 -2.08 -2.23
N ALA A 113 -17.85 -3.10 -2.97
CA ALA A 113 -17.49 -4.48 -2.64
C ALA A 113 -15.98 -4.68 -2.80
N ALA A 114 -15.45 -5.64 -2.05
CA ALA A 114 -14.02 -5.97 -2.19
C ALA A 114 -13.75 -6.53 -3.57
N MET A 115 -12.63 -6.07 -4.15
CA MET A 115 -12.18 -6.52 -5.46
C MET A 115 -11.31 -7.77 -5.35
N GLY A 116 -10.71 -7.99 -4.19
CA GLY A 116 -9.79 -9.08 -3.95
C GLY A 116 -8.98 -8.75 -2.71
N VAL A 117 -7.82 -9.39 -2.57
CA VAL A 117 -6.93 -9.11 -1.45
C VAL A 117 -5.61 -8.59 -1.99
N ALA A 118 -4.95 -7.77 -1.17
CA ALA A 118 -3.62 -7.25 -1.47
C ALA A 118 -2.75 -7.43 -0.25
N GLN A 119 -1.45 -7.60 -0.47
CA GLN A 119 -0.49 -7.59 0.61
C GLN A 119 -0.24 -6.15 1.03
N VAL A 120 -0.26 -5.91 2.33
CA VAL A 120 -0.10 -4.58 2.88
C VAL A 120 0.93 -4.64 4.00
N TYR A 121 1.82 -3.64 4.03
CA TYR A 121 2.80 -3.53 5.10
C TYR A 121 2.22 -2.65 6.21
N LEU A 122 1.94 -3.25 7.36
CA LEU A 122 1.37 -2.57 8.51
C LEU A 122 2.46 -2.28 9.52
N TRP A 123 2.31 -1.16 10.23
CA TRP A 123 3.25 -0.82 11.31
C TRP A 123 3.22 -1.93 12.35
N ALA A 124 4.42 -2.43 12.71
CA ALA A 124 4.50 -3.65 13.51
C ALA A 124 4.42 -3.38 15.00
N ASP A 125 4.94 -2.22 15.45
CA ASP A 125 4.98 -1.91 16.87
C ASP A 125 3.60 -1.45 17.34
N GLN A 126 3.20 -1.84 18.54
CA GLN A 126 1.95 -1.35 19.09
C GLN A 126 2.01 0.13 19.43
N ARG A 127 3.23 0.66 19.59
CA ARG A 127 3.43 2.07 19.89
C ARG A 127 3.94 2.79 18.66
N LEU A 128 3.34 3.92 18.36
CA LEU A 128 3.81 4.78 17.28
C LEU A 128 4.91 5.68 17.81
N PRO A 129 5.84 6.12 16.94
CA PRO A 129 6.85 7.07 17.34
C PRO A 129 6.24 8.36 17.87
N SER A 130 6.97 9.04 18.74
CA SER A 130 6.60 10.36 19.19
C SER A 130 6.47 11.30 17.99
N GLY A 131 5.39 12.07 17.96
CA GLY A 131 5.16 12.99 16.84
C GLY A 131 4.33 12.40 15.71
N ALA A 132 3.95 11.13 15.81
CA ALA A 132 3.06 10.54 14.81
C ALA A 132 1.71 11.25 14.85
N LYS A 133 1.16 11.58 13.66
CA LYS A 133 -0.10 12.30 13.56
C LYS A 133 -1.07 11.50 12.70
N ARG A 134 -2.26 11.25 13.24
CA ARG A 134 -3.29 10.59 12.46
C ARG A 134 -3.70 11.46 11.28
N ILE A 135 -3.80 10.86 10.12
CA ILE A 135 -4.32 11.54 8.94
C ILE A 135 -5.82 11.31 8.93
N VAL A 136 -6.56 12.40 9.15
CA VAL A 136 -8.00 12.33 9.30
C VAL A 136 -8.63 12.19 7.91
N PRO A 137 -9.53 11.22 7.71
CA PRO A 137 -10.24 11.10 6.44
C PRO A 137 -11.05 12.36 6.13
N ARG A 138 -11.09 12.70 4.87
CA ARG A 138 -11.89 13.85 4.43
C ARG A 138 -12.48 13.54 3.06
N SER A 139 -13.61 14.20 2.77
CA SER A 139 -14.22 14.11 1.46
C SER A 139 -13.55 15.12 0.54
N TRP A 140 -13.12 14.66 -0.62
CA TRP A 140 -12.49 15.51 -1.62
C TRP A 140 -13.51 16.15 -2.53
N ARG A 141 -14.70 15.54 -2.61
CA ARG A 141 -15.87 16.08 -3.27
C ARG A 141 -17.04 15.86 -2.34
N GLU A 142 -18.04 16.73 -2.47
CA GLU A 142 -19.18 16.69 -1.57
C GLU A 142 -19.87 15.34 -1.55
N GLU A 143 -19.94 14.69 -2.71
CA GLU A 143 -20.64 13.40 -2.84
C GLU A 143 -19.78 12.20 -2.46
N ASP A 144 -18.49 12.39 -2.22
CA ASP A 144 -17.60 11.28 -1.96
C ASP A 144 -17.55 10.91 -0.49
N ALA A 145 -17.44 9.62 -0.20
CA ALA A 145 -17.14 9.17 1.15
C ALA A 145 -15.72 9.64 1.53
N PRO A 146 -15.50 9.97 2.81
CA PRO A 146 -14.17 10.43 3.23
C PRO A 146 -13.14 9.32 3.18
N PHE A 147 -11.91 9.71 2.84
CA PHE A 147 -10.78 8.80 2.89
C PHE A 147 -9.52 9.58 3.28
N ALA A 148 -8.52 8.85 3.77
CA ALA A 148 -7.23 9.42 4.13
C ALA A 148 -6.21 9.01 3.07
N VAL A 149 -5.25 9.90 2.81
CA VAL A 149 -4.16 9.64 1.88
C VAL A 149 -2.91 10.34 2.42
N TRP A 150 -1.77 9.66 2.27
CA TRP A 150 -0.50 10.23 2.71
C TRP A 150 0.12 11.01 1.56
N HIS A 151 0.57 12.24 1.88
CA HIS A 151 1.26 13.10 0.96
C HIS A 151 2.74 13.12 1.29
N ASN A 152 3.57 13.06 0.25
CA ASN A 152 5.00 13.09 0.44
C ASN A 152 5.46 14.52 0.75
N PHE A 153 6.40 14.64 1.68
CA PHE A 153 7.01 15.92 2.01
C PHE A 153 8.47 15.90 1.59
N VAL A 154 8.91 16.97 0.92
CA VAL A 154 10.30 17.11 0.53
C VAL A 154 10.74 18.50 0.95
N GLY A 155 11.77 18.56 1.82
CA GLY A 155 12.28 19.84 2.29
C GLY A 155 11.28 20.70 3.02
N GLY A 156 10.33 20.05 3.71
CA GLY A 156 9.28 20.75 4.42
C GLY A 156 8.11 21.18 3.57
N LEU A 157 8.16 20.91 2.29
CA LEU A 157 7.06 21.27 1.39
C LEU A 157 6.23 20.02 1.11
N SER A 158 4.91 20.20 1.19
CA SER A 158 3.98 19.13 0.85
C SER A 158 3.94 18.97 -0.64
N MET A 159 4.06 17.73 -1.09
CA MET A 159 3.91 17.43 -2.51
C MET A 159 2.60 16.67 -2.70
N PRO A 160 1.82 17.04 -3.71
CA PRO A 160 0.57 16.34 -3.95
C PRO A 160 0.83 14.91 -4.39
N PRO A 161 -0.10 14.01 -4.13
CA PRO A 161 0.03 12.64 -4.62
C PRO A 161 0.04 12.64 -6.14
N ARG A 162 0.83 11.75 -6.70
CA ARG A 162 0.86 11.61 -8.15
C ARG A 162 -0.23 10.67 -8.60
N GLU A 163 -0.89 11.05 -9.68
CA GLU A 163 -2.00 10.27 -10.23
C GLU A 163 -1.54 9.08 -11.00
#